data_6133324c977f04ac8cc85a5202fd9782
#
_entry.id   6133324c977f04ac8cc85a5202fd9782
#
_cell.length_a   1.000
_cell.length_b   1.000
_cell.length_c   1.000
_cell.angle_alpha   90.00
_cell.angle_beta   90.00
_cell.angle_gamma   90.00
#
_symmetry.space_group_name_H-M   'P 1'
#
loop_
_entity.id
_entity.type
_entity.pdbx_description
1 polymer ?
#
loop_
_entity_poly.entity_id
_entity_poly.type
_entity_poly.pdbx_seq_one_letter_code
_entity_poly.pdbx_strand_id
1 'polypeptide(L)'
;MEYKTQQNKLFPSLARVFAFAFTFRTLTEAYHFTQESIEELEQSLASSKKSDANGNNLSEALEKADFALAELHMLSCGLKAFITQEVANSIDTLRRACGGHGFMSCSNLPRLFGLATAACTYEGENTVLQLQVFFK
;
A
#
# COMPACT_ATOMS: atom_id res chain seq x y z
N MET A 1 7.98 19.43 -25.08
CA MET A 1 6.50 19.43 -24.81
C MET A 1 6.11 20.89 -24.49
N GLU A 2 5.49 21.57 -25.44
CA GLU A 2 5.23 23.04 -25.32
C GLU A 2 3.85 23.36 -24.71
N TYR A 3 2.89 22.41 -24.84
CA TYR A 3 1.52 22.64 -24.40
C TYR A 3 1.37 22.52 -22.87
N LYS A 4 1.13 23.64 -22.19
CA LYS A 4 0.91 23.69 -20.73
C LYS A 4 -0.26 22.82 -20.27
N THR A 5 -1.32 22.70 -21.08
CA THR A 5 -2.47 21.85 -20.79
C THR A 5 -2.10 20.37 -20.71
N GLN A 6 -1.16 19.90 -21.55
CA GLN A 6 -0.64 18.54 -21.46
C GLN A 6 0.29 18.36 -20.27
N GLN A 7 1.15 19.33 -20.00
CA GLN A 7 2.00 19.31 -18.80
C GLN A 7 1.17 19.15 -17.52
N ASN A 8 0.07 19.91 -17.40
CA ASN A 8 -0.83 19.86 -16.25
C ASN A 8 -1.54 18.48 -16.08
N LYS A 9 -1.65 17.68 -17.14
CA LYS A 9 -2.19 16.31 -17.05
C LYS A 9 -1.12 15.28 -16.73
N LEU A 10 0.08 15.44 -17.31
CA LEU A 10 1.12 14.42 -17.25
C LEU A 10 1.98 14.56 -15.97
N PHE A 11 2.39 15.76 -15.59
CA PHE A 11 3.31 15.98 -14.48
C PHE A 11 2.75 15.55 -13.11
N PRO A 12 1.47 15.80 -12.77
CA PRO A 12 0.91 15.26 -11.53
C PRO A 12 0.93 13.75 -11.47
N SER A 13 0.65 13.06 -12.58
CA SER A 13 0.72 11.59 -12.63
C SER A 13 2.16 11.10 -12.48
N LEU A 14 3.13 11.76 -13.10
CA LEU A 14 4.54 11.44 -12.94
C LEU A 14 5.02 11.67 -11.48
N ALA A 15 4.62 12.79 -10.87
CA ALA A 15 4.95 13.08 -9.48
C ALA A 15 4.40 12.00 -8.52
N ARG A 16 3.17 11.50 -8.76
CA ARG A 16 2.59 10.40 -7.99
C ARG A 16 3.43 9.13 -8.08
N VAL A 17 3.98 8.79 -9.24
CA VAL A 17 4.86 7.61 -9.38
C VAL A 17 6.06 7.69 -8.44
N PHE A 18 6.72 8.84 -8.37
CA PHE A 18 7.83 9.04 -7.43
C PHE A 18 7.38 8.99 -5.97
N ALA A 19 6.26 9.65 -5.63
CA ALA A 19 5.72 9.62 -4.28
C ALA A 19 5.39 8.18 -3.86
N PHE A 20 4.74 7.40 -4.72
CA PHE A 20 4.42 6.00 -4.44
C PHE A 20 5.67 5.13 -4.29
N ALA A 21 6.71 5.37 -5.10
CA ALA A 21 7.97 4.64 -4.97
C ALA A 21 8.62 4.86 -3.59
N PHE A 22 8.60 6.09 -3.06
CA PHE A 22 9.07 6.37 -1.70
C PHE A 22 8.18 5.74 -0.64
N THR A 23 6.86 5.84 -0.80
CA THR A 23 5.89 5.22 0.11
C THR A 23 6.08 3.70 0.20
N PHE A 24 6.29 3.01 -0.91
CA PHE A 24 6.55 1.57 -0.91
C PHE A 24 7.86 1.21 -0.20
N ARG A 25 8.89 2.04 -0.30
CA ARG A 25 10.13 1.83 0.47
C ARG A 25 9.86 1.88 1.98
N THR A 26 9.15 2.92 2.44
CA THR A 26 8.78 3.05 3.86
C THR A 26 7.89 1.89 4.34
N LEU A 27 6.93 1.46 3.50
CA LEU A 27 6.09 0.30 3.82
C LEU A 27 6.91 -0.99 3.93
N THR A 28 7.91 -1.17 3.07
CA THR A 28 8.84 -2.31 3.13
C THR A 28 9.66 -2.30 4.42
N GLU A 29 10.13 -1.14 4.85
CA GLU A 29 10.84 -0.97 6.12
C GLU A 29 9.93 -1.32 7.32
N ALA A 30 8.68 -0.85 7.33
CA ALA A 30 7.69 -1.20 8.34
C ALA A 30 7.38 -2.72 8.36
N TYR A 31 7.31 -3.35 7.19
CA TYR A 31 7.14 -4.79 7.08
C TYR A 31 8.31 -5.56 7.70
N HIS A 32 9.55 -5.19 7.40
CA HIS A 32 10.73 -5.83 7.99
C HIS A 32 10.78 -5.65 9.51
N PHE A 33 10.50 -4.44 9.99
CA PHE A 33 10.40 -4.18 11.44
C PHE A 33 9.36 -5.05 12.12
N THR A 34 8.20 -5.25 11.50
CA THR A 34 7.15 -6.13 12.02
C THR A 34 7.60 -7.58 12.06
N GLN A 35 8.29 -8.06 11.01
CA GLN A 35 8.84 -9.43 10.98
C GLN A 35 9.86 -9.65 12.10
N GLU A 36 10.79 -8.72 12.29
CA GLU A 36 11.78 -8.77 13.38
C GLU A 36 11.11 -8.81 14.76
N SER A 37 10.05 -8.01 14.96
CA SER A 37 9.29 -7.99 16.22
C SER A 37 8.56 -9.30 16.49
N ILE A 38 8.05 -9.97 15.46
CA ILE A 38 7.43 -11.30 15.57
C ILE A 38 8.48 -12.36 15.92
N GLU A 39 9.64 -12.33 15.25
CA GLU A 39 10.75 -13.26 15.56
C GLU A 39 11.26 -13.11 16.99
N GLU A 40 11.38 -11.87 17.49
CA GLU A 40 11.72 -11.61 18.91
C GLU A 40 10.69 -12.22 19.87
N LEU A 41 9.39 -12.10 19.56
CA LEU A 41 8.31 -12.70 20.33
C LEU A 41 8.41 -14.23 20.34
N GLU A 42 8.64 -14.85 19.18
CA GLU A 42 8.80 -16.30 19.07
C GLU A 42 9.99 -16.83 19.88
N GLN A 43 11.12 -16.13 19.85
CA GLN A 43 12.30 -16.45 20.67
C GLN A 43 12.02 -16.31 22.18
N SER A 44 11.29 -15.27 22.59
CA SER A 44 10.88 -15.05 23.97
C SER A 44 9.95 -16.15 24.47
N LEU A 45 9.01 -16.59 23.64
CA LEU A 45 8.11 -17.72 23.91
C LEU A 45 8.87 -19.04 24.06
N ALA A 46 9.86 -19.29 23.20
CA ALA A 46 10.68 -20.49 23.25
C ALA A 46 11.56 -20.54 24.52
N SER A 47 12.03 -19.39 24.96
CA SER A 47 12.84 -19.23 26.19
C SER A 47 11.99 -19.37 27.45
N SER A 48 10.79 -18.80 27.47
CA SER A 48 9.85 -18.87 28.61
C SER A 48 9.41 -20.31 28.93
N LYS A 49 9.31 -21.17 27.94
CA LYS A 49 9.02 -22.60 28.15
C LYS A 49 10.12 -23.36 28.89
N LYS A 50 11.31 -22.78 29.05
CA LYS A 50 12.48 -23.40 29.69
C LYS A 50 12.78 -22.88 31.11
N SER A 51 12.20 -21.73 31.49
CA SER A 51 12.41 -21.17 32.87
C SER A 51 11.24 -20.27 33.26
N ASP A 52 10.68 -20.48 34.45
CA ASP A 52 9.53 -19.73 35.02
C ASP A 52 9.84 -18.24 35.37
N ALA A 53 10.97 -17.70 34.97
CA ALA A 53 11.50 -16.44 35.52
C ALA A 53 11.32 -15.20 34.60
N ASN A 54 10.68 -15.26 33.40
CA ASN A 54 10.79 -14.19 32.43
C ASN A 54 9.43 -13.60 31.91
N GLY A 55 8.43 -13.47 32.80
CA GLY A 55 7.11 -12.94 32.45
C GLY A 55 7.14 -11.50 31.86
N ASN A 56 8.02 -10.64 32.35
CA ASN A 56 8.07 -9.24 31.91
C ASN A 56 8.61 -9.08 30.48
N ASN A 57 9.64 -9.84 30.09
CA ASN A 57 10.21 -9.77 28.74
C ASN A 57 9.23 -10.28 27.67
N LEU A 58 8.42 -11.27 28.01
CA LEU A 58 7.40 -11.82 27.10
C LEU A 58 6.26 -10.82 26.89
N SER A 59 5.81 -10.14 27.95
CA SER A 59 4.76 -9.11 27.88
C SER A 59 5.19 -7.95 26.98
N GLU A 60 6.42 -7.45 27.13
CA GLU A 60 6.97 -6.37 26.33
C GLU A 60 7.13 -6.76 24.86
N ALA A 61 7.63 -7.97 24.57
CA ALA A 61 7.74 -8.46 23.20
C ALA A 61 6.36 -8.63 22.52
N LEU A 62 5.35 -9.06 23.28
CA LEU A 62 3.97 -9.20 22.78
C LEU A 62 3.39 -7.84 22.42
N GLU A 63 3.49 -6.86 23.32
CA GLU A 63 2.98 -5.50 23.06
C GLU A 63 3.65 -4.84 21.84
N LYS A 64 4.97 -5.03 21.70
CA LYS A 64 5.73 -4.53 20.55
C LYS A 64 5.27 -5.17 19.24
N ALA A 65 5.11 -6.49 19.21
CA ALA A 65 4.67 -7.22 18.02
C ALA A 65 3.22 -6.86 17.64
N ASP A 66 2.31 -6.77 18.60
CA ASP A 66 0.92 -6.38 18.38
C ASP A 66 0.81 -4.95 17.83
N PHE A 67 1.58 -4.01 18.37
CA PHE A 67 1.62 -2.64 17.91
C PHE A 67 2.15 -2.57 16.47
N ALA A 68 3.28 -3.21 16.18
CA ALA A 68 3.88 -3.23 14.85
C ALA A 68 2.95 -3.86 13.79
N LEU A 69 2.28 -4.95 14.16
CA LEU A 69 1.32 -5.63 13.28
C LEU A 69 0.09 -4.76 13.00
N ALA A 70 -0.44 -4.09 14.03
CA ALA A 70 -1.59 -3.19 13.89
C ALA A 70 -1.26 -1.98 13.00
N GLU A 71 -0.07 -1.38 13.17
CA GLU A 71 0.42 -0.27 12.35
C GLU A 71 0.60 -0.69 10.89
N LEU A 72 1.28 -1.82 10.64
CA LEU A 72 1.48 -2.36 9.30
C LEU A 72 0.14 -2.66 8.61
N HIS A 73 -0.82 -3.24 9.33
CA HIS A 73 -2.16 -3.51 8.79
C HIS A 73 -2.88 -2.22 8.41
N MET A 74 -2.87 -1.20 9.27
CA MET A 74 -3.48 0.11 8.99
C MET A 74 -2.85 0.78 7.78
N LEU A 75 -1.51 0.80 7.70
CA LEU A 75 -0.77 1.39 6.59
C LEU A 75 -1.05 0.65 5.28
N SER A 76 -1.01 -0.68 5.27
CA SER A 76 -1.25 -1.49 4.06
C SER A 76 -2.68 -1.32 3.53
N CYS A 77 -3.70 -1.33 4.40
CA CYS A 77 -5.09 -1.11 4.02
C CYS A 77 -5.31 0.29 3.45
N GLY A 78 -4.83 1.32 4.14
CA GLY A 78 -4.98 2.71 3.72
C GLY A 78 -4.25 3.01 2.42
N LEU A 79 -3.00 2.56 2.31
CA LEU A 79 -2.18 2.76 1.10
C LEU A 79 -2.74 1.99 -0.08
N LYS A 80 -3.20 0.74 0.10
CA LYS A 80 -3.82 -0.02 -0.99
C LYS A 80 -5.05 0.72 -1.52
N ALA A 81 -5.96 1.15 -0.67
CA ALA A 81 -7.16 1.85 -1.08
C ALA A 81 -6.85 3.18 -1.80
N PHE A 82 -5.92 3.96 -1.27
CA PHE A 82 -5.54 5.25 -1.85
C PHE A 82 -4.77 5.09 -3.17
N ILE A 83 -3.74 4.26 -3.19
CA ILE A 83 -2.85 4.14 -4.36
C ILE A 83 -3.58 3.52 -5.55
N THR A 84 -4.38 2.47 -5.35
CA THR A 84 -5.11 1.83 -6.45
C THR A 84 -6.11 2.80 -7.08
N GLN A 85 -6.81 3.62 -6.29
CA GLN A 85 -7.72 4.64 -6.79
C GLN A 85 -6.98 5.72 -7.59
N GLU A 86 -5.85 6.23 -7.07
CA GLU A 86 -5.06 7.25 -7.74
C GLU A 86 -4.40 6.74 -9.02
N VAL A 87 -3.98 5.47 -9.06
CA VAL A 87 -3.47 4.82 -10.27
C VAL A 87 -4.57 4.71 -11.33
N ALA A 88 -5.77 4.26 -10.97
CA ALA A 88 -6.90 4.19 -11.90
C ALA A 88 -7.25 5.57 -12.48
N ASN A 89 -7.34 6.60 -11.63
CA ASN A 89 -7.60 7.98 -12.04
C ASN A 89 -6.49 8.54 -12.95
N SER A 90 -5.23 8.23 -12.64
CA SER A 90 -4.08 8.67 -13.44
C SER A 90 -4.08 8.01 -14.81
N ILE A 91 -4.32 6.71 -14.92
CA ILE A 91 -4.40 5.99 -16.18
C ILE A 91 -5.56 6.52 -17.04
N ASP A 92 -6.73 6.80 -16.44
CA ASP A 92 -7.84 7.41 -17.18
C ASP A 92 -7.49 8.80 -17.73
N THR A 93 -6.83 9.62 -16.94
CA THR A 93 -6.35 10.94 -17.36
C THR A 93 -5.35 10.84 -18.52
N LEU A 94 -4.38 9.94 -18.42
CA LEU A 94 -3.36 9.71 -19.44
C LEU A 94 -3.98 9.16 -20.72
N ARG A 95 -4.91 8.21 -20.60
CA ARG A 95 -5.65 7.63 -21.72
C ARG A 95 -6.41 8.71 -22.52
N ARG A 96 -7.13 9.58 -21.80
CA ARG A 96 -7.86 10.71 -22.43
C ARG A 96 -6.91 11.72 -23.06
N ALA A 97 -5.73 11.94 -22.50
CA ALA A 97 -4.71 12.81 -23.07
C ALA A 97 -4.17 12.32 -24.42
N CYS A 98 -4.27 11.02 -24.70
CA CYS A 98 -3.93 10.42 -26.00
C CYS A 98 -5.03 10.53 -27.06
N GLY A 99 -6.16 11.16 -26.74
CA GLY A 99 -7.30 11.30 -27.68
C GLY A 99 -7.86 9.95 -28.09
N GLY A 100 -8.21 9.79 -29.38
CA GLY A 100 -8.78 8.54 -29.92
C GLY A 100 -7.90 7.31 -29.70
N HIS A 101 -6.58 7.46 -29.75
CA HIS A 101 -5.64 6.37 -29.47
C HIS A 101 -5.78 5.80 -28.07
N GLY A 102 -6.22 6.60 -27.09
CA GLY A 102 -6.48 6.13 -25.72
C GLY A 102 -7.63 5.12 -25.60
N PHE A 103 -8.45 4.96 -26.64
CA PHE A 103 -9.54 3.99 -26.74
C PHE A 103 -9.22 2.79 -27.61
N MET A 104 -8.19 2.89 -28.44
CA MET A 104 -7.82 1.84 -29.37
C MET A 104 -7.08 0.71 -28.65
N SER A 105 -7.44 -0.53 -28.95
CA SER A 105 -6.78 -1.72 -28.36
C SER A 105 -5.28 -1.79 -28.65
N CYS A 106 -4.83 -1.24 -29.78
CA CYS A 106 -3.42 -1.19 -30.16
C CYS A 106 -2.55 -0.33 -29.22
N SER A 107 -3.13 0.63 -28.47
CA SER A 107 -2.42 1.42 -27.47
C SER A 107 -2.22 0.69 -26.15
N ASN A 108 -2.91 -0.42 -25.93
CA ASN A 108 -2.99 -1.15 -24.66
C ASN A 108 -3.53 -0.35 -23.44
N LEU A 109 -3.84 0.94 -23.62
CA LEU A 109 -4.34 1.79 -22.53
C LEU A 109 -5.70 1.35 -21.97
N PRO A 110 -6.69 0.93 -22.81
CA PRO A 110 -7.96 0.40 -22.30
C PRO A 110 -7.78 -0.83 -21.41
N ARG A 111 -6.85 -1.73 -21.75
CA ARG A 111 -6.53 -2.92 -20.96
C ARG A 111 -5.88 -2.53 -19.63
N LEU A 112 -4.91 -1.61 -19.65
CA LEU A 112 -4.27 -1.10 -18.43
C LEU A 112 -5.29 -0.43 -17.51
N PHE A 113 -6.22 0.35 -18.05
CA PHE A 113 -7.31 0.95 -17.28
C PHE A 113 -8.21 -0.10 -16.63
N GLY A 114 -8.59 -1.14 -17.38
CA GLY A 114 -9.37 -2.27 -16.84
C GLY A 114 -8.67 -2.98 -15.69
N LEU A 115 -7.35 -3.23 -15.80
CA LEU A 115 -6.55 -3.83 -14.73
C LEU A 115 -6.46 -2.92 -13.50
N ALA A 116 -6.27 -1.61 -13.70
CA ALA A 116 -6.16 -0.65 -12.61
C ALA A 116 -7.49 -0.50 -11.84
N THR A 117 -8.62 -0.46 -12.55
CA THR A 117 -9.94 -0.40 -11.91
C THR A 117 -10.30 -1.68 -11.18
N ALA A 118 -9.91 -2.85 -11.70
CA ALA A 118 -10.09 -4.12 -11.00
C ALA A 118 -9.32 -4.15 -9.67
N ALA A 119 -8.12 -3.55 -9.61
CA ALA A 119 -7.33 -3.44 -8.39
C ALA A 119 -8.02 -2.68 -7.25
N CYS A 120 -9.00 -1.82 -7.57
CA CYS A 120 -9.82 -1.15 -6.55
C CYS A 120 -10.80 -2.10 -5.84
N THR A 121 -11.01 -3.30 -6.37
CA THR A 121 -12.02 -4.25 -5.88
C THR A 121 -11.41 -5.50 -5.27
N TYR A 122 -10.44 -6.13 -5.93
CA TYR A 122 -9.84 -7.36 -5.40
C TYR A 122 -8.87 -7.07 -4.24
N GLU A 123 -8.59 -8.11 -3.43
CA GLU A 123 -7.80 -8.01 -2.20
C GLU A 123 -8.36 -7.01 -1.17
N GLY A 124 -9.67 -6.85 -1.17
CA GLY A 124 -10.42 -5.90 -0.37
C GLY A 124 -10.85 -4.67 -1.18
N GLU A 125 -12.17 -4.45 -1.25
CA GLU A 125 -12.72 -3.26 -1.89
C GLU A 125 -12.30 -2.00 -1.12
N ASN A 126 -11.95 -0.93 -1.84
CA ASN A 126 -11.31 0.26 -1.27
C ASN A 126 -12.12 0.91 -0.13
N THR A 127 -13.46 0.96 -0.21
CA THR A 127 -14.30 1.51 0.86
C THR A 127 -14.21 0.67 2.13
N VAL A 128 -14.22 -0.66 1.99
CA VAL A 128 -14.08 -1.60 3.11
C VAL A 128 -12.73 -1.43 3.80
N LEU A 129 -11.65 -1.31 3.02
CA LEU A 129 -10.31 -1.09 3.56
C LEU A 129 -10.19 0.26 4.28
N GLN A 130 -10.79 1.32 3.74
CA GLN A 130 -10.85 2.62 4.41
C GLN A 130 -11.58 2.54 5.74
N LEU A 131 -12.70 1.82 5.81
CA LEU A 131 -13.41 1.60 7.08
C LEU A 131 -12.56 0.85 8.10
N GLN A 132 -11.75 -0.12 7.68
CA GLN A 132 -10.83 -0.83 8.57
C GLN A 132 -9.75 0.08 9.19
N VAL A 133 -9.35 1.14 8.48
CA VAL A 133 -8.40 2.13 9.01
C VAL A 133 -9.06 3.02 10.08
N PHE A 134 -10.36 3.33 9.94
CA PHE A 134 -11.06 4.25 10.85
C PHE A 134 -11.61 3.58 12.11
N PHE A 135 -11.88 2.28 12.09
CA PHE A 135 -12.53 1.57 13.21
C PHE A 135 -11.56 0.71 14.06
N LYS A 136 -10.26 0.89 13.91
CA LYS A 136 -9.23 0.35 14.80
C LYS A 136 -8.62 1.46 15.68
#